data_f63506495927f9deeb000d92fca5100b
#
_entry.id   f63506495927f9deeb000d92fca5100b
#
_cell.length_a   1.000
_cell.length_b   1.000
_cell.length_c   1.000
_cell.angle_alpha   90.00
_cell.angle_beta   90.00
_cell.angle_gamma   90.00
#
_symmetry.space_group_name_H-M   'P 1'
#
loop_
_entity.id
_entity.type
_entity.pdbx_description
1 polymer ?
#
loop_
_entity_poly.entity_id
_entity_poly.type
_entity_poly.pdbx_seq_one_letter_code
_entity_poly.pdbx_strand_id
1 'polypeptide(L)'
;MLSNIRFYLIFIFSFIGIFPLLADEIAPIEIILEGEASNKKLEMSGLAWYRDNLILMPQYVDLKSPAFYYVKKSELKNWVRKKEKNSIDPKRIELKMPNFDKMIDGYQGFEALCFYGDKIYLIIESKENNFMRSFLIMGTINFKKSMIDLSQSKLNEIPIPINLKNIGYESILKHNSNLYLFFEANGVD
;
A
#
# COMPACT_ATOMS: atom_id res chain seq x y z
N MET A 1 -34.15 -55.32 12.27
CA MET A 1 -33.82 -54.33 13.33
C MET A 1 -32.58 -53.49 13.00
N LEU A 2 -32.15 -53.43 11.77
CA LEU A 2 -30.94 -52.68 11.31
C LEU A 2 -31.22 -51.49 10.38
N SER A 3 -32.48 -51.25 9.99
CA SER A 3 -32.84 -50.15 9.07
C SER A 3 -33.03 -48.79 9.78
N ASN A 4 -33.27 -48.76 11.10
CA ASN A 4 -33.57 -47.50 11.81
C ASN A 4 -32.31 -46.76 12.31
N ILE A 5 -31.17 -47.46 12.46
CA ILE A 5 -29.93 -46.85 12.93
C ILE A 5 -29.28 -45.94 11.83
N ARG A 6 -29.45 -46.27 10.55
CA ARG A 6 -28.90 -45.47 9.45
C ARG A 6 -29.55 -44.09 9.30
N PHE A 7 -30.83 -43.98 9.61
CA PHE A 7 -31.55 -42.70 9.51
C PHE A 7 -31.14 -41.69 10.60
N TYR A 8 -30.85 -42.17 11.80
CA TYR A 8 -30.40 -41.31 12.91
C TYR A 8 -28.97 -40.78 12.72
N LEU A 9 -28.11 -41.59 12.10
CA LEU A 9 -26.71 -41.15 11.78
C LEU A 9 -26.67 -40.02 10.74
N ILE A 10 -27.54 -40.09 9.74
CA ILE A 10 -27.63 -39.03 8.70
C ILE A 10 -28.18 -37.72 9.32
N PHE A 11 -29.10 -37.78 10.24
CA PHE A 11 -29.65 -36.62 10.91
C PHE A 11 -28.66 -35.94 11.86
N ILE A 12 -27.81 -36.71 12.53
CA ILE A 12 -26.78 -36.16 13.41
C ILE A 12 -25.67 -35.47 12.61
N PHE A 13 -25.29 -36.03 11.45
CA PHE A 13 -24.31 -35.38 10.55
C PHE A 13 -24.82 -34.10 9.89
N SER A 14 -26.12 -34.02 9.64
CA SER A 14 -26.74 -32.81 9.09
C SER A 14 -26.82 -31.66 10.09
N PHE A 15 -26.79 -31.95 11.39
CA PHE A 15 -26.84 -30.92 12.45
C PHE A 15 -25.45 -30.41 12.86
N ILE A 16 -24.38 -31.18 12.58
CA ILE A 16 -23.00 -30.77 12.88
C ILE A 16 -22.42 -29.76 11.81
N GLY A 17 -23.08 -29.68 10.64
CA GLY A 17 -22.61 -28.85 9.52
C GLY A 17 -23.06 -27.39 9.54
N ILE A 18 -23.85 -26.93 10.48
CA ILE A 18 -24.36 -25.56 10.56
C ILE A 18 -23.91 -24.90 11.86
N PHE A 19 -22.62 -24.91 12.13
CA PHE A 19 -22.07 -23.83 12.93
C PHE A 19 -21.74 -22.72 11.96
N PRO A 20 -22.43 -21.56 12.00
CA PRO A 20 -21.91 -20.39 11.32
C PRO A 20 -20.52 -20.16 11.92
N LEU A 21 -19.49 -20.22 11.10
CA LEU A 21 -18.22 -19.60 11.42
C LEU A 21 -18.53 -18.11 11.58
N LEU A 22 -18.91 -17.73 12.81
CA LEU A 22 -18.94 -16.34 13.20
C LEU A 22 -17.49 -15.89 13.15
N ALA A 23 -17.10 -15.33 12.04
CA ALA A 23 -15.85 -14.57 11.97
C ALA A 23 -16.04 -13.42 12.96
N ASP A 24 -15.24 -13.40 14.02
CA ASP A 24 -15.21 -12.25 14.91
C ASP A 24 -14.88 -11.02 14.08
N GLU A 25 -15.80 -10.07 13.99
CA GLU A 25 -15.57 -8.81 13.32
C GLU A 25 -14.55 -8.03 14.16
N ILE A 26 -13.33 -7.90 13.62
CA ILE A 26 -12.28 -7.14 14.27
C ILE A 26 -12.46 -5.67 13.86
N ALA A 27 -12.88 -4.85 14.81
CA ALA A 27 -12.94 -3.41 14.60
C ALA A 27 -11.52 -2.86 14.33
N PRO A 28 -11.32 -2.06 13.27
CA PRO A 28 -10.04 -1.42 13.01
C PRO A 28 -9.70 -0.43 14.13
N ILE A 29 -8.42 -0.34 14.47
CA ILE A 29 -7.92 0.62 15.44
C ILE A 29 -7.12 1.68 14.69
N GLU A 30 -7.54 2.93 14.82
CA GLU A 30 -6.86 4.07 14.24
C GLU A 30 -5.53 4.35 14.95
N ILE A 31 -4.45 4.53 14.19
CA ILE A 31 -3.16 5.00 14.66
C ILE A 31 -3.02 6.48 14.31
N ILE A 32 -2.98 7.33 15.33
CA ILE A 32 -2.77 8.76 15.14
C ILE A 32 -1.30 9.01 14.84
N LEU A 33 -1.01 9.67 13.71
CA LEU A 33 0.34 10.08 13.37
C LEU A 33 0.62 11.50 13.92
N GLU A 34 1.87 11.73 14.33
CA GLU A 34 2.40 13.03 14.74
C GLU A 34 3.49 13.54 13.79
N GLY A 35 4.02 14.72 14.09
CA GLY A 35 5.10 15.35 13.34
C GLY A 35 4.72 15.69 11.90
N GLU A 36 5.70 15.66 11.00
CA GLU A 36 5.51 16.01 9.58
C GLU A 36 4.50 15.07 8.89
N ALA A 37 4.50 13.79 9.25
CA ALA A 37 3.64 12.76 8.66
C ALA A 37 2.14 12.95 8.98
N SER A 38 1.80 13.78 9.97
CA SER A 38 0.41 14.11 10.31
C SER A 38 -0.22 15.16 9.40
N ASN A 39 0.56 15.78 8.52
CA ASN A 39 0.06 16.78 7.59
C ASN A 39 -0.88 16.15 6.56
N LYS A 40 -2.17 16.46 6.65
CA LYS A 40 -3.21 15.93 5.77
C LYS A 40 -3.00 16.21 4.28
N LYS A 41 -2.25 17.26 3.94
CA LYS A 41 -1.93 17.60 2.53
C LYS A 41 -0.99 16.59 1.87
N LEU A 42 -0.34 15.74 2.65
CA LEU A 42 0.53 14.68 2.13
C LEU A 42 -0.28 13.53 1.52
N GLU A 43 -1.50 13.29 2.02
CA GLU A 43 -2.36 12.18 1.61
C GLU A 43 -1.58 10.86 1.52
N MET A 44 -1.53 10.12 2.64
CA MET A 44 -0.77 8.85 2.68
C MET A 44 -1.45 7.82 1.79
N SER A 45 -0.86 7.52 0.64
CA SER A 45 -1.40 6.61 -0.38
C SER A 45 -0.78 5.21 -0.36
N GLY A 46 0.44 5.06 0.15
CA GLY A 46 1.12 3.77 0.09
C GLY A 46 1.78 3.32 1.38
N LEU A 47 1.68 2.01 1.66
CA LEU A 47 2.34 1.35 2.78
C LEU A 47 3.08 0.11 2.31
N ALA A 48 4.36 -0.02 2.64
CA ALA A 48 5.12 -1.23 2.36
C ALA A 48 6.19 -1.51 3.42
N TRP A 49 6.42 -2.79 3.69
CA TRP A 49 7.51 -3.20 4.54
C TRP A 49 8.85 -3.15 3.80
N TYR A 50 9.81 -2.45 4.38
CA TYR A 50 11.21 -2.56 4.05
C TYR A 50 11.97 -3.10 5.27
N ARG A 51 12.32 -4.40 5.26
CA ARG A 51 12.89 -5.11 6.42
C ARG A 51 11.99 -4.94 7.65
N ASP A 52 12.50 -4.40 8.75
CA ASP A 52 11.75 -4.17 9.99
C ASP A 52 11.18 -2.73 10.10
N ASN A 53 10.94 -2.06 8.97
CA ASN A 53 10.39 -0.72 8.92
C ASN A 53 9.18 -0.68 8.00
N LEU A 54 8.06 -0.16 8.47
CA LEU A 54 6.91 0.16 7.65
C LEU A 54 7.15 1.53 7.03
N ILE A 55 7.27 1.56 5.72
CA ILE A 55 7.41 2.81 4.95
C ILE A 55 6.02 3.35 4.65
N LEU A 56 5.83 4.62 4.93
CA LEU A 56 4.63 5.40 4.62
C LEU A 56 4.98 6.33 3.47
N MET A 57 4.25 6.22 2.39
CA MET A 57 4.45 7.01 1.18
C MET A 57 3.33 8.03 1.04
N PRO A 58 3.64 9.33 1.08
CA PRO A 58 2.68 10.36 0.69
C PRO A 58 2.37 10.31 -0.80
N GLN A 59 1.13 10.58 -1.19
CA GLN A 59 0.77 10.86 -2.57
C GLN A 59 1.47 12.15 -3.04
N TYR A 60 1.36 13.20 -2.25
CA TYR A 60 1.98 14.49 -2.54
C TYR A 60 3.14 14.76 -1.58
N VAL A 61 4.34 14.84 -2.12
CA VAL A 61 5.54 15.21 -1.36
C VAL A 61 5.77 16.73 -1.42
N ASP A 62 6.34 17.31 -0.36
CA ASP A 62 6.82 18.68 -0.41
C ASP A 62 8.03 18.76 -1.37
N LEU A 63 7.87 19.41 -2.51
CA LEU A 63 8.91 19.49 -3.53
C LEU A 63 10.17 20.26 -3.07
N LYS A 64 10.08 21.08 -2.04
CA LYS A 64 11.25 21.78 -1.47
C LYS A 64 12.07 20.86 -0.57
N SER A 65 11.43 19.88 0.03
CA SER A 65 12.05 18.94 0.97
C SER A 65 11.33 17.58 0.88
N PRO A 66 11.45 16.88 -0.29
CA PRO A 66 10.68 15.67 -0.51
C PRO A 66 11.11 14.55 0.44
N ALA A 67 10.13 13.82 0.97
CA ALA A 67 10.37 12.74 1.91
C ALA A 67 9.25 11.71 1.89
N PHE A 68 9.64 10.46 2.21
CA PHE A 68 8.76 9.44 2.76
C PHE A 68 8.99 9.34 4.26
N TYR A 69 8.20 8.51 4.92
CA TYR A 69 8.31 8.32 6.36
C TYR A 69 8.41 6.83 6.71
N TYR A 70 8.83 6.51 7.94
CA TYR A 70 8.82 5.12 8.40
C TYR A 70 8.52 5.00 9.87
N VAL A 71 7.96 3.85 10.24
CA VAL A 71 7.77 3.42 11.63
C VAL A 71 8.44 2.07 11.80
N LYS A 72 9.20 1.89 12.89
CA LYS A 72 9.83 0.61 13.20
C LYS A 72 8.78 -0.43 13.60
N LYS A 73 8.96 -1.66 13.16
CA LYS A 73 8.11 -2.79 13.54
C LYS A 73 8.01 -2.99 15.05
N SER A 74 9.11 -2.76 15.78
CA SER A 74 9.13 -2.81 17.23
C SER A 74 8.25 -1.75 17.87
N GLU A 75 8.21 -0.55 17.30
CA GLU A 75 7.38 0.57 17.76
C GLU A 75 5.90 0.27 17.56
N LEU A 76 5.51 -0.20 16.37
CA LEU A 76 4.15 -0.65 16.08
C LEU A 76 3.72 -1.79 17.02
N LYS A 77 4.58 -2.79 17.22
CA LYS A 77 4.30 -3.90 18.16
C LYS A 77 4.09 -3.40 19.58
N ASN A 78 4.90 -2.46 20.04
CA ASN A 78 4.76 -1.88 21.39
C ASN A 78 3.46 -1.09 21.51
N TRP A 79 3.11 -0.31 20.47
CA TRP A 79 1.86 0.45 20.42
C TRP A 79 0.64 -0.49 20.53
N VAL A 80 0.61 -1.58 19.74
CA VAL A 80 -0.47 -2.58 19.81
C VAL A 80 -0.57 -3.26 21.18
N ARG A 81 0.58 -3.60 21.78
CA ARG A 81 0.63 -4.30 23.07
C ARG A 81 0.16 -3.44 24.25
N LYS A 82 0.53 -2.19 24.24
CA LYS A 82 0.23 -1.28 25.35
C LYS A 82 -1.24 -0.88 25.43
N LYS A 83 -2.01 -1.10 24.34
CA LYS A 83 -3.39 -0.62 24.19
C LYS A 83 -3.54 0.89 24.51
N GLU A 84 -2.43 1.60 24.54
CA GLU A 84 -2.41 3.05 24.73
C GLU A 84 -2.77 3.68 23.40
N LYS A 85 -3.71 4.63 23.44
CA LYS A 85 -4.07 5.47 22.28
C LYS A 85 -3.01 6.55 22.01
N ASN A 86 -1.74 6.23 22.21
CA ASN A 86 -0.66 7.15 21.95
C ASN A 86 -0.43 7.26 20.45
N SER A 87 -0.15 8.43 20.00
CA SER A 87 0.26 8.71 18.63
C SER A 87 1.65 8.13 18.33
N ILE A 88 1.95 7.99 17.04
CA ILE A 88 3.28 7.60 16.55
C ILE A 88 3.83 8.78 15.76
N ASP A 89 5.11 9.13 16.00
CA ASP A 89 5.86 10.11 15.23
C ASP A 89 6.78 9.40 14.21
N PRO A 90 6.33 9.19 12.96
CA PRO A 90 7.13 8.53 11.93
C PRO A 90 8.40 9.31 11.62
N LYS A 91 9.48 8.57 11.40
CA LYS A 91 10.77 9.18 11.07
C LYS A 91 10.89 9.43 9.59
N ARG A 92 11.54 10.51 9.23
CA ARG A 92 11.75 10.98 7.87
C ARG A 92 12.78 10.13 7.13
N ILE A 93 12.51 9.86 5.83
CA ILE A 93 13.47 9.36 4.84
C ILE A 93 13.53 10.39 3.71
N GLU A 94 14.69 10.97 3.48
CA GLU A 94 14.90 11.92 2.39
C GLU A 94 14.64 11.25 1.03
N LEU A 95 13.97 11.97 0.14
CA LEU A 95 13.67 11.51 -1.21
C LEU A 95 14.41 12.37 -2.22
N LYS A 96 15.44 11.79 -2.85
CA LYS A 96 16.14 12.41 -3.97
C LYS A 96 15.45 12.01 -5.26
N MET A 97 14.80 12.97 -5.94
CA MET A 97 13.97 12.69 -7.11
C MET A 97 14.09 13.77 -8.19
N PRO A 98 13.80 13.43 -9.46
CA PRO A 98 13.55 14.42 -10.49
C PRO A 98 12.29 15.23 -10.20
N ASN A 99 12.12 16.32 -10.90
CA ASN A 99 10.94 17.17 -10.78
C ASN A 99 9.78 16.57 -11.61
N PHE A 100 9.17 15.50 -11.11
CA PHE A 100 8.14 14.75 -11.85
C PHE A 100 6.93 15.60 -12.20
N ASP A 101 6.56 16.57 -11.37
CA ASP A 101 5.47 17.51 -11.63
C ASP A 101 5.69 18.37 -12.88
N LYS A 102 6.96 18.59 -13.28
CA LYS A 102 7.33 19.28 -14.52
C LYS A 102 7.55 18.34 -15.70
N MET A 103 7.70 17.06 -15.44
CA MET A 103 7.98 16.04 -16.46
C MET A 103 6.70 15.33 -16.93
N ILE A 104 5.65 15.37 -16.12
CA ILE A 104 4.41 14.63 -16.35
C ILE A 104 3.24 15.63 -16.36
N ASP A 105 2.60 15.77 -17.50
CA ASP A 105 1.41 16.59 -17.61
C ASP A 105 0.28 16.00 -16.77
N GLY A 106 -0.36 16.83 -15.96
CA GLY A 106 -1.43 16.40 -15.08
C GLY A 106 -1.00 15.50 -13.91
N TYR A 107 0.25 15.63 -13.45
CA TYR A 107 0.81 14.87 -12.32
C TYR A 107 -0.16 14.84 -11.12
N GLN A 108 -0.46 13.62 -10.61
CA GLN A 108 -1.37 13.38 -9.49
C GLN A 108 -0.65 12.80 -8.27
N GLY A 109 0.65 12.47 -8.37
CA GLY A 109 1.44 11.99 -7.24
C GLY A 109 1.78 10.51 -7.29
N PHE A 110 2.23 9.99 -6.15
CA PHE A 110 2.59 8.59 -5.97
C PHE A 110 1.37 7.80 -5.46
N GLU A 111 1.09 6.63 -6.05
CA GLU A 111 -0.08 5.81 -5.68
C GLU A 111 0.31 4.49 -5.03
N ALA A 112 1.36 3.84 -5.48
CA ALA A 112 1.75 2.54 -4.96
C ALA A 112 3.26 2.38 -4.83
N LEU A 113 3.69 1.54 -3.86
CA LEU A 113 5.10 1.19 -3.70
C LEU A 113 5.28 -0.27 -3.31
N CYS A 114 6.41 -0.85 -3.74
CA CYS A 114 6.92 -2.09 -3.16
C CYS A 114 8.45 -2.12 -3.16
N PHE A 115 9.01 -3.05 -2.39
CA PHE A 115 10.45 -3.26 -2.29
C PHE A 115 10.85 -4.67 -2.75
N TYR A 116 12.04 -4.75 -3.35
CA TYR A 116 12.71 -6.02 -3.61
C TYR A 116 14.21 -5.85 -3.33
N GLY A 117 14.67 -6.39 -2.22
CA GLY A 117 15.99 -6.04 -1.69
C GLY A 117 16.05 -4.54 -1.38
N ASP A 118 17.07 -3.87 -1.88
CA ASP A 118 17.25 -2.43 -1.72
C ASP A 118 16.70 -1.62 -2.93
N LYS A 119 15.97 -2.28 -3.84
CA LYS A 119 15.23 -1.61 -4.93
C LYS A 119 13.84 -1.23 -4.47
N ILE A 120 13.41 -0.04 -4.85
CA ILE A 120 12.04 0.45 -4.70
C ILE A 120 11.38 0.57 -6.07
N TYR A 121 10.13 0.17 -6.16
CA TYR A 121 9.25 0.31 -7.32
C TYR A 121 8.07 1.16 -6.89
N LEU A 122 7.73 2.14 -7.71
CA LEU A 122 6.67 3.10 -7.42
C LEU A 122 5.78 3.28 -8.64
N ILE A 123 4.51 3.53 -8.40
CA ILE A 123 3.58 3.99 -9.42
C ILE A 123 3.33 5.47 -9.20
N ILE A 124 3.42 6.23 -10.28
CA ILE A 124 2.99 7.62 -10.37
C ILE A 124 1.76 7.67 -11.26
N GLU A 125 0.76 8.43 -10.86
CA GLU A 125 -0.39 8.71 -11.70
C GLU A 125 -0.38 10.14 -12.24
N SER A 126 -1.02 10.29 -13.40
CA SER A 126 -1.35 11.57 -13.99
C SER A 126 -2.73 11.54 -14.62
N LYS A 127 -3.31 12.72 -14.74
CA LYS A 127 -4.62 12.90 -15.35
C LYS A 127 -4.55 14.00 -16.41
N GLU A 128 -4.62 13.59 -17.65
CA GLU A 128 -4.60 14.48 -18.78
C GLU A 128 -5.92 14.39 -19.57
N ASN A 129 -6.63 15.50 -19.75
CA ASN A 129 -7.91 15.55 -20.50
C ASN A 129 -8.94 14.50 -20.06
N ASN A 130 -9.06 14.24 -18.74
CA ASN A 130 -9.88 13.19 -18.14
C ASN A 130 -9.42 11.75 -18.38
N PHE A 131 -8.25 11.54 -18.98
CA PHE A 131 -7.64 10.24 -19.15
C PHE A 131 -6.59 10.01 -18.06
N MET A 132 -6.67 8.86 -17.40
CA MET A 132 -5.65 8.44 -16.44
C MET A 132 -4.47 7.84 -17.19
N ARG A 133 -3.27 8.13 -16.70
CA ARG A 133 -1.99 7.52 -17.15
C ARG A 133 -1.22 7.10 -15.91
N SER A 134 -0.54 5.98 -16.00
CA SER A 134 0.27 5.47 -14.89
C SER A 134 1.70 5.20 -15.36
N PHE A 135 2.66 5.52 -14.50
CA PHE A 135 4.09 5.36 -14.79
C PHE A 135 4.74 4.51 -13.70
N LEU A 136 5.42 3.45 -14.12
CA LEU A 136 6.32 2.70 -13.26
C LEU A 136 7.68 3.38 -13.22
N ILE A 137 8.16 3.67 -12.03
CA ILE A 137 9.51 4.15 -11.79
C ILE A 137 10.25 3.23 -10.82
N MET A 138 11.57 3.27 -10.86
CA MET A 138 12.44 2.47 -10.01
C MET A 138 13.53 3.32 -9.40
N GLY A 139 13.88 2.97 -8.17
CA GLY A 139 15.01 3.59 -7.46
C GLY A 139 15.65 2.66 -6.48
N THR A 140 16.39 3.22 -5.55
CA THR A 140 17.06 2.47 -4.48
C THR A 140 16.83 3.13 -3.12
N ILE A 141 16.80 2.31 -2.07
CA ILE A 141 16.77 2.80 -0.70
C ILE A 141 18.13 2.52 -0.04
N ASN A 142 18.72 3.54 0.56
CA ASN A 142 19.84 3.42 1.47
C ASN A 142 19.39 3.81 2.88
N PHE A 143 18.91 2.83 3.63
CA PHE A 143 18.34 3.09 4.94
C PHE A 143 19.34 3.60 5.98
N LYS A 144 20.65 3.24 5.84
CA LYS A 144 21.72 3.78 6.72
C LYS A 144 21.90 5.29 6.53
N LYS A 145 21.61 5.81 5.34
CA LYS A 145 21.64 7.24 5.03
C LYS A 145 20.27 7.90 5.14
N SER A 146 19.24 7.17 5.54
CA SER A 146 17.83 7.61 5.54
C SER A 146 17.45 8.28 4.22
N MET A 147 17.77 7.62 3.08
CA MET A 147 17.59 8.20 1.75
C MET A 147 17.01 7.18 0.77
N ILE A 148 16.04 7.63 -0.01
CA ILE A 148 15.55 6.97 -1.23
C ILE A 148 16.06 7.79 -2.42
N ASP A 149 16.72 7.14 -3.38
CA ASP A 149 17.26 7.79 -4.57
C ASP A 149 16.49 7.35 -5.82
N LEU A 150 15.71 8.28 -6.38
CA LEU A 150 14.99 8.18 -7.64
C LEU A 150 15.60 9.04 -8.75
N SER A 151 16.77 9.68 -8.53
CA SER A 151 17.33 10.68 -9.44
C SER A 151 17.65 10.13 -10.83
N GLN A 152 17.83 8.82 -10.96
CA GLN A 152 18.08 8.12 -12.22
C GLN A 152 16.85 7.35 -12.73
N SER A 153 15.68 7.58 -12.15
CA SER A 153 14.45 6.89 -12.54
C SER A 153 14.01 7.31 -13.94
N LYS A 154 13.62 6.31 -14.73
CA LYS A 154 12.97 6.52 -16.03
C LYS A 154 11.46 6.36 -15.84
N LEU A 155 10.70 7.22 -16.52
CA LEU A 155 9.25 7.07 -16.61
C LEU A 155 8.93 5.95 -17.60
N ASN A 156 8.38 4.86 -17.11
CA ASN A 156 7.91 3.77 -17.95
C ASN A 156 6.37 3.77 -17.88
N GLU A 157 5.73 4.28 -18.92
CA GLU A 157 4.27 4.29 -18.98
C GLU A 157 3.72 2.88 -19.00
N ILE A 158 2.68 2.64 -18.18
CA ILE A 158 2.01 1.36 -18.05
C ILE A 158 0.66 1.45 -18.76
N PRO A 159 0.32 0.51 -19.66
CA PRO A 159 -1.00 0.47 -20.26
C PRO A 159 -2.10 0.37 -19.21
N ILE A 160 -3.11 1.22 -19.30
CA ILE A 160 -4.32 1.15 -18.49
C ILE A 160 -5.33 0.23 -19.21
N PRO A 161 -5.85 -0.83 -18.55
CA PRO A 161 -6.74 -1.79 -19.20
C PRO A 161 -8.05 -1.17 -19.70
N ILE A 162 -8.61 -0.27 -18.91
CA ILE A 162 -9.87 0.45 -19.21
C ILE A 162 -9.68 1.89 -18.77
N ASN A 163 -9.99 2.82 -19.64
CA ASN A 163 -9.89 4.22 -19.31
C ASN A 163 -11.17 4.71 -18.64
N LEU A 164 -11.22 4.64 -17.34
CA LEU A 164 -12.30 5.12 -16.50
C LEU A 164 -11.86 6.40 -15.79
N LYS A 165 -12.84 7.27 -15.51
CA LYS A 165 -12.55 8.52 -14.81
C LYS A 165 -12.07 8.24 -13.39
N ASN A 166 -10.86 8.69 -13.08
CA ASN A 166 -10.25 8.61 -11.75
C ASN A 166 -10.07 7.17 -11.21
N ILE A 167 -9.71 6.24 -12.09
CA ILE A 167 -9.43 4.85 -11.74
C ILE A 167 -8.08 4.49 -12.32
N GLY A 168 -7.18 3.99 -11.50
CA GLY A 168 -5.81 3.69 -11.84
C GLY A 168 -5.25 2.45 -11.14
N TYR A 169 -3.93 2.39 -10.98
CA TYR A 169 -3.25 1.30 -10.29
C TYR A 169 -3.00 1.65 -8.82
N GLU A 170 -3.73 1.00 -7.91
CA GLU A 170 -3.72 1.27 -6.48
C GLU A 170 -2.68 0.44 -5.69
N SER A 171 -2.14 -0.61 -6.29
CA SER A 171 -1.19 -1.47 -5.59
C SER A 171 -0.19 -2.13 -6.51
N ILE A 172 0.99 -2.43 -5.96
CA ILE A 172 2.09 -3.09 -6.65
C ILE A 172 2.71 -4.15 -5.75
N LEU A 173 2.96 -5.34 -6.30
CA LEU A 173 3.62 -6.44 -5.61
C LEU A 173 4.77 -6.98 -6.46
N LYS A 174 5.94 -7.18 -5.86
CA LYS A 174 7.04 -7.93 -6.45
C LYS A 174 7.05 -9.36 -5.93
N HIS A 175 6.84 -10.33 -6.83
CA HIS A 175 6.94 -11.75 -6.51
C HIS A 175 7.78 -12.47 -7.57
N ASN A 176 8.81 -13.18 -7.14
CA ASN A 176 9.83 -13.80 -8.00
C ASN A 176 10.41 -12.78 -9.00
N SER A 177 10.39 -13.08 -10.31
CA SER A 177 10.86 -12.17 -11.37
C SER A 177 9.81 -11.16 -11.82
N ASN A 178 8.54 -11.28 -11.39
CA ASN A 178 7.41 -10.50 -11.89
C ASN A 178 7.04 -9.33 -10.96
N LEU A 179 6.52 -8.25 -11.54
CA LEU A 179 5.77 -7.22 -10.88
C LEU A 179 4.29 -7.43 -11.20
N TYR A 180 3.47 -7.46 -10.17
CA TYR A 180 2.02 -7.53 -10.25
C TYR A 180 1.46 -6.16 -9.92
N LEU A 181 0.64 -5.64 -10.80
CA LEU A 181 -0.01 -4.34 -10.67
C LEU A 181 -1.51 -4.58 -10.49
N PHE A 182 -2.09 -3.97 -9.49
CA PHE A 182 -3.51 -4.15 -9.18
C PHE A 182 -4.26 -2.88 -9.57
N PHE A 183 -5.14 -3.04 -10.53
CA PHE A 183 -5.98 -1.97 -11.03
C PHE A 183 -7.26 -1.88 -10.21
N GLU A 184 -7.70 -0.67 -9.85
CA GLU A 184 -8.81 -0.44 -8.92
C GLU A 184 -10.13 -1.06 -9.39
N ALA A 185 -10.40 -1.07 -10.69
CA ALA A 185 -11.63 -1.59 -11.30
C ALA A 185 -11.57 -3.08 -11.68
N ASN A 186 -10.90 -3.91 -10.90
CA ASN A 186 -10.90 -5.35 -11.13
C ASN A 186 -12.31 -5.93 -10.88
N GLY A 187 -12.97 -6.42 -11.94
CA GLY A 187 -14.28 -7.07 -11.85
C GLY A 187 -15.47 -6.17 -12.15
N VAL A 188 -15.26 -5.09 -12.86
CA VAL A 188 -16.37 -4.36 -13.49
C VAL A 188 -16.69 -5.08 -14.80
N ASP A 189 -17.75 -5.89 -14.80
CA ASP A 189 -18.37 -6.47 -15.99
C ASP A 189 -19.19 -5.42 -16.75
#